data_314db9dd8edcc3a546c6be283de8332a
#
_entry.id   314db9dd8edcc3a546c6be283de8332a
#
_cell.length_a   1.000
_cell.length_b   1.000
_cell.length_c   1.000
_cell.angle_alpha   90.00
_cell.angle_beta   90.00
_cell.angle_gamma   90.00
#
_symmetry.space_group_name_H-M   'P 1'
#
loop_
_entity.id
_entity.type
_entity.pdbx_description
1 polymer ?
#
loop_
_entity_poly.entity_id
_entity_poly.type
_entity_poly.pdbx_seq_one_letter_code
_entity_poly.pdbx_strand_id
1 'polypeptide(L)'
;MKGLIAIVPVTALLAFGPYDIQLQNTPRTPNARGTARLVFAESPFGVAVTADGHARYDVRLSLSGLPEPSALGAYKAYVAWGVTTDLRQWRRLGPVGNGESTVGTVDFNKFLIVVAAESDSAATKHAGAVALSGTSPSGWLQTFLSHPLFRGIAP
;
A
#
# COMPACT_ATOMS: atom_id res chain seq x y z
N MET A 1 2.95 15.27 -50.85
CA MET A 1 2.00 15.18 -49.74
C MET A 1 2.61 14.29 -48.69
N LYS A 2 3.10 14.85 -47.61
CA LYS A 2 3.65 14.10 -46.47
C LYS A 2 2.57 14.03 -45.39
N GLY A 3 1.93 12.86 -45.24
CA GLY A 3 0.92 12.62 -44.20
C GLY A 3 1.57 12.57 -42.83
N LEU A 4 1.21 13.49 -41.95
CA LEU A 4 1.56 13.47 -40.54
C LEU A 4 0.67 12.40 -39.86
N ILE A 5 1.25 11.29 -39.45
CA ILE A 5 0.59 10.31 -38.60
C ILE A 5 0.67 10.86 -37.18
N ALA A 6 -0.45 11.36 -36.66
CA ALA A 6 -0.56 11.74 -35.27
C ALA A 6 -0.62 10.49 -34.39
N ILE A 7 0.44 10.23 -33.64
CA ILE A 7 0.47 9.20 -32.61
C ILE A 7 -0.32 9.76 -31.42
N VAL A 8 -1.54 9.29 -31.22
CA VAL A 8 -2.32 9.56 -30.01
C VAL A 8 -1.75 8.68 -28.89
N PRO A 9 -1.24 9.27 -27.78
CA PRO A 9 -0.82 8.46 -26.65
C PRO A 9 -2.04 7.78 -26.03
N VAL A 10 -2.09 6.46 -26.08
CA VAL A 10 -3.06 5.68 -25.30
C VAL A 10 -2.66 5.81 -23.83
N THR A 11 -3.32 6.71 -23.14
CA THR A 11 -3.21 6.81 -21.68
C THR A 11 -3.90 5.57 -21.12
N ALA A 12 -3.14 4.57 -20.72
CA ALA A 12 -3.67 3.42 -20.01
C ALA A 12 -4.29 3.91 -18.71
N LEU A 13 -5.62 3.94 -18.63
CA LEU A 13 -6.33 4.09 -17.37
C LEU A 13 -5.98 2.84 -16.55
N LEU A 14 -5.12 3.01 -15.55
CA LEU A 14 -4.89 1.97 -14.55
C LEU A 14 -6.19 1.83 -13.76
N ALA A 15 -6.93 0.78 -14.03
CA ALA A 15 -8.11 0.43 -13.24
C ALA A 15 -7.63 0.00 -11.84
N PHE A 16 -7.92 0.84 -10.83
CA PHE A 16 -7.66 0.49 -9.45
C PHE A 16 -8.70 -0.52 -8.99
N GLY A 17 -8.23 -1.65 -8.48
CA GLY A 17 -9.09 -2.66 -7.87
C GLY A 17 -9.55 -2.26 -6.46
N PRO A 18 -10.56 -2.93 -5.91
CA PRO A 18 -11.08 -2.65 -4.57
C PRO A 18 -10.05 -2.89 -3.44
N TYR A 19 -8.95 -3.55 -3.76
CA TYR A 19 -7.85 -3.86 -2.85
C TYR A 19 -6.60 -3.00 -3.09
N ASP A 20 -6.69 -2.01 -3.96
CA ASP A 20 -5.60 -1.08 -4.25
C ASP A 20 -5.78 0.19 -3.41
N ILE A 21 -4.72 0.57 -2.70
CA ILE A 21 -4.65 1.76 -1.87
C ILE A 21 -3.72 2.75 -2.56
N GLN A 22 -4.23 3.92 -2.92
CA GLN A 22 -3.40 5.03 -3.38
C GLN A 22 -2.65 5.64 -2.21
N LEU A 23 -1.33 5.73 -2.33
CA LEU A 23 -0.48 6.38 -1.36
C LEU A 23 -0.28 7.85 -1.76
N GLN A 24 -0.67 8.74 -0.87
CA GLN A 24 -0.51 10.18 -1.02
C GLN A 24 0.87 10.61 -0.52
N ASN A 25 1.51 11.50 -1.25
CA ASN A 25 2.79 12.09 -0.85
C ASN A 25 2.63 13.11 0.28
N THR A 26 3.75 13.47 0.86
CA THR A 26 3.85 14.56 1.83
C THR A 26 4.54 15.76 1.19
N PRO A 27 4.48 16.96 1.79
CA PRO A 27 5.23 18.12 1.31
C PRO A 27 6.75 17.89 1.24
N ARG A 28 7.28 16.95 2.02
CA ARG A 28 8.70 16.59 2.00
C ARG A 28 9.09 15.70 0.81
N THR A 29 8.11 15.03 0.22
CA THR A 29 8.31 14.07 -0.88
C THR A 29 7.32 14.33 -2.03
N PRO A 30 7.29 15.55 -2.60
CA PRO A 30 6.23 15.98 -3.53
C PRO A 30 6.17 15.15 -4.82
N ASN A 31 7.27 14.52 -5.20
CA ASN A 31 7.37 13.69 -6.41
C ASN A 31 7.11 12.20 -6.13
N ALA A 32 7.02 11.81 -4.86
CA ALA A 32 6.79 10.42 -4.50
C ALA A 32 5.37 10.00 -4.84
N ARG A 33 5.23 8.80 -5.36
CA ARG A 33 3.94 8.17 -5.70
C ARG A 33 4.00 6.72 -5.30
N GLY A 34 2.86 6.15 -4.96
CA GLY A 34 2.80 4.74 -4.64
C GLY A 34 1.41 4.18 -4.65
N THR A 35 1.36 2.87 -4.81
CA THR A 35 0.14 2.06 -4.67
C THR A 35 0.48 0.87 -3.79
N ALA A 36 -0.37 0.59 -2.82
CA ALA A 36 -0.33 -0.64 -2.06
C ALA A 36 -1.46 -1.54 -2.53
N ARG A 37 -1.12 -2.75 -2.97
CA ARG A 37 -2.08 -3.80 -3.32
C ARG A 37 -2.18 -4.80 -2.19
N LEU A 38 -3.40 -5.05 -1.74
CA LEU A 38 -3.71 -6.04 -0.74
C LEU A 38 -4.06 -7.36 -1.43
N VAL A 39 -3.33 -8.41 -1.12
CA VAL A 39 -3.57 -9.77 -1.61
C VAL A 39 -3.96 -10.63 -0.42
N PHE A 40 -5.02 -11.41 -0.52
CA PHE A 40 -5.38 -12.34 0.56
C PHE A 40 -4.19 -13.26 0.85
N ALA A 41 -3.79 -13.31 2.12
CA ALA A 41 -2.74 -14.23 2.54
C ALA A 41 -3.18 -15.68 2.31
N GLU A 42 -2.25 -16.52 1.89
CA GLU A 42 -2.52 -17.92 1.65
C GLU A 42 -2.92 -18.64 2.95
N SER A 43 -3.90 -19.53 2.85
CA SER A 43 -4.34 -20.38 3.94
C SER A 43 -4.72 -21.76 3.40
N PRO A 44 -4.41 -22.85 4.11
CA PRO A 44 -4.81 -24.20 3.73
C PRO A 44 -6.33 -24.38 3.58
N PHE A 45 -7.09 -23.49 4.20
CA PHE A 45 -8.56 -23.53 4.24
C PHE A 45 -9.24 -22.44 3.37
N GLY A 46 -8.49 -21.81 2.46
CA GLY A 46 -8.96 -20.72 1.60
C GLY A 46 -8.48 -19.36 2.05
N VAL A 47 -9.38 -18.45 2.50
CA VAL A 47 -9.00 -17.12 2.96
C VAL A 47 -8.45 -17.17 4.38
N ALA A 48 -7.25 -16.60 4.58
CA ALA A 48 -6.69 -16.46 5.92
C ALA A 48 -7.45 -15.39 6.70
N VAL A 49 -8.00 -15.78 7.84
CA VAL A 49 -8.67 -14.87 8.78
C VAL A 49 -8.06 -15.01 10.18
N THR A 50 -8.13 -13.94 10.95
CA THR A 50 -7.78 -13.97 12.38
C THR A 50 -8.88 -14.64 13.19
N ALA A 51 -8.60 -14.95 14.47
CA ALA A 51 -9.60 -15.46 15.41
C ALA A 51 -10.81 -14.51 15.57
N ASP A 52 -10.57 -13.20 15.38
CA ASP A 52 -11.61 -12.14 15.44
C ASP A 52 -12.35 -11.96 14.10
N GLY A 53 -12.08 -12.80 13.10
CA GLY A 53 -12.75 -12.78 11.80
C GLY A 53 -12.22 -11.71 10.82
N HIS A 54 -11.10 -11.07 11.11
CA HIS A 54 -10.48 -10.11 10.17
C HIS A 54 -9.71 -10.85 9.08
N ALA A 55 -9.85 -10.41 7.84
CA ALA A 55 -9.04 -10.93 6.75
C ALA A 55 -7.57 -10.53 6.91
N ARG A 56 -6.67 -11.44 6.52
CA ARG A 56 -5.23 -11.21 6.50
C ARG A 56 -4.81 -10.93 5.07
N TYR A 57 -4.04 -9.88 4.88
CA TYR A 57 -3.56 -9.45 3.57
C TYR A 57 -2.05 -9.36 3.55
N ASP A 58 -1.43 -9.97 2.56
CA ASP A 58 -0.06 -9.65 2.16
C ASP A 58 -0.08 -8.32 1.40
N VAL A 59 0.87 -7.46 1.71
CA VAL A 59 0.96 -6.13 1.12
C VAL A 59 2.03 -6.11 0.04
N ARG A 60 1.65 -5.73 -1.17
CA ARG A 60 2.56 -5.46 -2.29
C ARG A 60 2.57 -3.97 -2.55
N LEU A 61 3.77 -3.39 -2.60
CA LEU A 61 3.98 -1.98 -2.83
C LEU A 61 4.63 -1.75 -4.19
N SER A 62 4.12 -0.76 -4.91
CA SER A 62 4.76 -0.20 -6.10
C SER A 62 5.00 1.28 -5.84
N LEU A 63 6.27 1.67 -5.70
CA LEU A 63 6.68 3.01 -5.28
C LEU A 63 7.58 3.65 -6.35
N SER A 64 7.47 4.96 -6.50
CA SER A 64 8.31 5.73 -7.40
C SER A 64 8.52 7.16 -6.88
N GLY A 65 9.61 7.79 -7.32
CA GLY A 65 9.90 9.18 -6.97
C GLY A 65 10.26 9.43 -5.52
N LEU A 66 10.53 8.38 -4.73
CA LEU A 66 11.12 8.54 -3.40
C LEU A 66 12.55 9.06 -3.53
N PRO A 67 12.90 10.16 -2.85
CA PRO A 67 14.28 10.63 -2.78
C PRO A 67 15.15 9.66 -1.98
N GLU A 68 16.45 9.88 -1.97
CA GLU A 68 17.33 9.19 -1.01
C GLU A 68 16.87 9.49 0.43
N PRO A 69 16.82 8.50 1.33
CA PRO A 69 16.36 8.71 2.70
C PRO A 69 17.11 9.83 3.43
N SER A 70 18.41 9.97 3.16
CA SER A 70 19.27 11.02 3.72
C SER A 70 18.87 12.45 3.32
N ALA A 71 18.12 12.61 2.22
CA ALA A 71 17.58 13.91 1.83
C ALA A 71 16.47 14.42 2.77
N LEU A 72 15.85 13.53 3.55
CA LEU A 72 14.80 13.88 4.51
C LEU A 72 15.33 14.13 5.93
N GLY A 73 16.59 13.79 6.20
CA GLY A 73 17.23 13.93 7.51
C GLY A 73 18.26 12.83 7.77
N ALA A 74 18.52 12.53 9.02
CA ALA A 74 19.45 11.48 9.44
C ALA A 74 18.84 10.07 9.27
N TYR A 75 18.29 9.79 8.09
CA TYR A 75 17.64 8.52 7.77
C TYR A 75 18.48 7.72 6.77
N LYS A 76 18.37 6.38 6.82
CA LYS A 76 19.16 5.46 6.00
C LYS A 76 18.32 4.54 5.12
N ALA A 77 17.04 4.36 5.45
CA ALA A 77 16.17 3.44 4.72
C ALA A 77 14.72 3.87 4.79
N TYR A 78 13.91 3.41 3.84
CA TYR A 78 12.47 3.46 3.94
C TYR A 78 11.92 2.15 4.51
N VAL A 79 10.94 2.27 5.39
CA VAL A 79 10.23 1.14 5.99
C VAL A 79 8.72 1.35 5.78
N ALA A 80 8.03 0.29 5.39
CA ALA A 80 6.59 0.26 5.30
C ALA A 80 5.98 -0.21 6.62
N TRP A 81 4.87 0.43 6.99
CA TRP A 81 4.12 0.20 8.22
C TRP A 81 2.63 0.02 7.92
N GLY A 82 2.00 -0.95 8.59
CA GLY A 82 0.55 -1.03 8.73
C GLY A 82 0.14 -0.37 10.05
N VAL A 83 -0.78 0.59 9.98
CA VAL A 83 -1.11 1.44 11.14
C VAL A 83 -2.61 1.48 11.34
N THR A 84 -3.09 1.30 12.55
CA THR A 84 -4.52 1.48 12.87
C THR A 84 -4.94 2.95 12.67
N THR A 85 -6.20 3.20 12.32
CA THR A 85 -6.67 4.56 12.01
C THR A 85 -6.64 5.51 13.20
N ASP A 86 -6.57 4.98 14.42
CA ASP A 86 -6.35 5.75 15.67
C ASP A 86 -4.87 6.00 15.98
N LEU A 87 -3.96 5.52 15.11
CA LEU A 87 -2.50 5.62 15.21
C LEU A 87 -1.88 4.97 16.45
N ARG A 88 -2.62 4.09 17.14
CA ARG A 88 -2.15 3.45 18.38
C ARG A 88 -1.29 2.22 18.11
N GLN A 89 -1.56 1.50 17.03
CA GLN A 89 -0.82 0.29 16.70
C GLN A 89 -0.09 0.48 15.39
N TRP A 90 1.22 0.28 15.44
CA TRP A 90 2.13 0.32 14.31
C TRP A 90 2.75 -1.06 14.13
N ARG A 91 2.49 -1.67 12.99
CA ARG A 91 3.09 -2.95 12.61
C ARG A 91 4.08 -2.74 11.50
N ARG A 92 5.32 -3.11 11.76
CA ARG A 92 6.36 -3.10 10.73
C ARG A 92 6.03 -4.13 9.66
N LEU A 93 6.01 -3.71 8.39
CA LEU A 93 5.81 -4.60 7.25
C LEU A 93 7.14 -4.99 6.61
N GLY A 94 8.07 -4.08 6.47
CA GLY A 94 9.41 -4.37 5.93
C GLY A 94 10.09 -3.17 5.29
N PRO A 95 11.37 -3.32 4.92
CA PRO A 95 12.08 -2.29 4.18
C PRO A 95 11.56 -2.19 2.75
N VAL A 96 11.56 -0.99 2.19
CA VAL A 96 11.07 -0.69 0.84
C VAL A 96 11.96 0.33 0.14
N GLY A 97 11.77 0.47 -1.16
CA GLY A 97 12.42 1.47 -2.00
C GLY A 97 11.60 1.73 -3.25
N ASN A 98 12.12 2.52 -4.18
CA ASN A 98 11.51 2.68 -5.49
C ASN A 98 11.45 1.33 -6.21
N GLY A 99 10.34 1.07 -6.91
CA GLY A 99 10.04 -0.18 -7.57
C GLY A 99 9.00 -1.00 -6.81
N GLU A 100 8.94 -2.29 -7.09
CA GLU A 100 8.00 -3.22 -6.49
C GLU A 100 8.63 -3.97 -5.31
N SER A 101 7.84 -4.12 -4.25
CA SER A 101 8.24 -4.85 -3.04
C SER A 101 7.04 -5.61 -2.50
N THR A 102 7.25 -6.88 -2.13
CA THR A 102 6.31 -7.61 -1.30
C THR A 102 6.81 -7.52 0.14
N VAL A 103 5.97 -7.00 1.01
CA VAL A 103 6.29 -6.79 2.42
C VAL A 103 5.42 -7.66 3.32
N GLY A 104 5.35 -7.38 4.61
CA GLY A 104 4.65 -8.22 5.57
C GLY A 104 3.13 -8.24 5.41
N THR A 105 2.49 -8.88 6.37
CA THR A 105 1.04 -9.11 6.40
C THR A 105 0.36 -8.15 7.36
N VAL A 106 -0.82 -7.67 6.99
CA VAL A 106 -1.70 -6.85 7.81
C VAL A 106 -3.03 -7.57 8.02
N ASP A 107 -3.58 -7.46 9.25
CA ASP A 107 -4.83 -8.08 9.67
C ASP A 107 -5.76 -7.11 10.43
N PHE A 108 -5.52 -5.82 10.28
CA PHE A 108 -6.39 -4.79 10.85
C PHE A 108 -7.65 -4.63 10.01
N ASN A 109 -8.77 -4.32 10.65
CA ASN A 109 -10.04 -4.12 9.95
C ASN A 109 -9.99 -2.89 9.02
N LYS A 110 -9.60 -1.74 9.57
CA LYS A 110 -9.33 -0.51 8.82
C LYS A 110 -7.96 0.01 9.24
N PHE A 111 -7.13 0.35 8.28
CA PHE A 111 -5.75 0.71 8.55
C PHE A 111 -5.21 1.68 7.49
N LEU A 112 -4.07 2.24 7.80
CA LEU A 112 -3.24 2.98 6.87
C LEU A 112 -2.02 2.13 6.49
N ILE A 113 -1.59 2.28 5.26
CA ILE A 113 -0.23 1.93 4.85
C ILE A 113 0.59 3.21 4.88
N VAL A 114 1.68 3.20 5.60
CA VAL A 114 2.61 4.32 5.75
C VAL A 114 3.98 3.88 5.30
N VAL A 115 4.63 4.70 4.48
CA VAL A 115 6.04 4.56 4.12
C VAL A 115 6.80 5.71 4.77
N ALA A 116 7.76 5.39 5.62
CA ALA A 116 8.53 6.38 6.37
C ALA A 116 10.04 6.16 6.18
N ALA A 117 10.78 7.27 6.16
CA ALA A 117 12.25 7.23 6.22
C ALA A 117 12.66 7.02 7.68
N GLU A 118 13.43 5.97 7.93
CA GLU A 118 13.88 5.55 9.25
C GLU A 118 15.41 5.58 9.34
N SER A 119 15.94 5.66 10.56
CA SER A 119 17.38 5.62 10.80
C SER A 119 18.02 4.28 10.49
N ASP A 120 17.21 3.21 10.46
CA ASP A 120 17.65 1.84 10.16
C ASP A 120 16.52 1.08 9.42
N SER A 121 16.90 0.26 8.46
CA SER A 121 16.01 -0.66 7.76
C SER A 121 15.38 -1.71 8.69
N ALA A 122 16.01 -2.03 9.81
CA ALA A 122 15.55 -2.95 10.84
C ALA A 122 14.72 -2.26 11.96
N ALA A 123 14.40 -0.97 11.83
CA ALA A 123 13.63 -0.23 12.83
C ALA A 123 12.37 -1.00 13.25
N THR A 124 12.21 -1.24 14.55
CA THR A 124 11.06 -1.95 15.14
C THR A 124 9.96 -0.99 15.61
N LYS A 125 10.28 0.29 15.73
CA LYS A 125 9.36 1.36 16.10
C LYS A 125 9.48 2.49 15.09
N HIS A 126 8.33 3.05 14.70
CA HIS A 126 8.31 4.23 13.87
C HIS A 126 8.78 5.46 14.65
N ALA A 127 9.76 6.16 14.11
CA ALA A 127 10.27 7.42 14.64
C ALA A 127 10.67 8.41 13.54
N GLY A 128 10.60 8.01 12.32
CA GLY A 128 11.13 8.74 11.17
C GLY A 128 10.12 9.66 10.47
N ALA A 129 10.51 10.15 9.31
CA ALA A 129 9.69 11.06 8.52
C ALA A 129 8.78 10.30 7.56
N VAL A 130 7.48 10.55 7.62
CA VAL A 130 6.51 9.97 6.67
C VAL A 130 6.74 10.55 5.28
N ALA A 131 6.88 9.66 4.31
CA ALA A 131 7.03 9.97 2.89
C ALA A 131 5.71 9.78 2.12
N LEU A 132 5.02 8.68 2.36
CA LEU A 132 3.76 8.33 1.71
C LEU A 132 2.80 7.73 2.74
N SER A 133 1.50 7.96 2.55
CA SER A 133 0.46 7.32 3.35
C SER A 133 -0.83 7.10 2.55
N GLY A 134 -1.58 6.06 2.87
CA GLY A 134 -2.86 5.79 2.25
C GLY A 134 -3.74 4.94 3.17
N THR A 135 -5.05 5.16 3.11
CA THR A 135 -6.04 4.46 3.94
C THR A 135 -6.65 3.30 3.18
N SER A 136 -6.75 2.14 3.83
CA SER A 136 -7.46 0.99 3.29
C SER A 136 -8.97 1.28 3.17
N PRO A 137 -9.69 0.65 2.22
CA PRO A 137 -11.14 0.57 2.29
C PRO A 137 -11.55 -0.04 3.65
N SER A 138 -12.76 0.26 4.12
CA SER A 138 -13.23 -0.35 5.37
C SER A 138 -13.32 -1.87 5.21
N GLY A 139 -12.87 -2.62 6.21
CA GLY A 139 -12.85 -4.08 6.15
C GLY A 139 -14.23 -4.69 5.92
N TRP A 140 -15.31 -4.03 6.39
CA TRP A 140 -16.67 -4.42 6.10
C TRP A 140 -16.98 -4.39 4.60
N LEU A 141 -16.60 -3.33 3.91
CA LEU A 141 -16.80 -3.21 2.46
C LEU A 141 -16.00 -4.27 1.69
N GLN A 142 -14.77 -4.53 2.11
CA GLN A 142 -13.93 -5.58 1.51
C GLN A 142 -14.55 -6.97 1.70
N THR A 143 -15.05 -7.28 2.88
CA THR A 143 -15.73 -8.56 3.16
C THR A 143 -16.99 -8.70 2.32
N PHE A 144 -17.77 -7.64 2.21
CA PHE A 144 -18.99 -7.63 1.40
C PHE A 144 -18.70 -7.86 -0.09
N LEU A 145 -17.71 -7.15 -0.65
CA LEU A 145 -17.33 -7.27 -2.06
C LEU A 145 -16.68 -8.63 -2.40
N SER A 146 -16.05 -9.28 -1.44
CA SER A 146 -15.42 -10.59 -1.63
C SER A 146 -16.34 -11.77 -1.35
N HIS A 147 -17.52 -11.54 -0.78
CA HIS A 147 -18.46 -12.62 -0.45
C HIS A 147 -19.02 -13.28 -1.72
N PRO A 148 -19.01 -14.63 -1.83
CA PRO A 148 -19.45 -15.34 -3.03
C PRO A 148 -20.86 -14.99 -3.51
N LEU A 149 -21.78 -14.65 -2.60
CA LEU A 149 -23.16 -14.27 -2.90
C LEU A 149 -23.27 -12.95 -3.71
N PHE A 150 -22.26 -12.09 -3.68
CA PHE A 150 -22.26 -10.80 -4.38
C PHE A 150 -21.42 -10.79 -5.66
N ARG A 151 -20.66 -11.87 -5.94
CA ARG A 151 -19.87 -11.99 -7.17
C ARG A 151 -20.71 -12.17 -8.43
N GLY A 152 -22.01 -12.42 -8.31
CA GLY A 152 -22.94 -12.62 -9.43
C GLY A 152 -23.79 -11.41 -9.82
N ILE A 153 -23.64 -10.28 -9.12
CA ILE A 153 -24.39 -9.06 -9.42
C ILE A 153 -23.41 -8.05 -10.01
N ALA A 154 -22.94 -8.34 -11.22
CA ALA A 154 -22.39 -7.32 -12.09
C ALA A 154 -23.54 -6.78 -12.96
N PRO A 155 -23.70 -5.46 -13.15
CA PRO A 155 -24.65 -4.88 -14.09
C PRO A 155 -24.31 -5.23 -15.54
#